data_de027f52a79b0a91d1351b44d6a95f81
#
_entry.id   de027f52a79b0a91d1351b44d6a95f81
#
_cell.length_a   1.000
_cell.length_b   1.000
_cell.length_c   1.000
_cell.angle_alpha   90.00
_cell.angle_beta   90.00
_cell.angle_gamma   90.00
#
_symmetry.space_group_name_H-M   'P 1'
#
loop_
_entity.id
_entity.type
_entity.pdbx_description
1 polymer ?
#
loop_
_entity_poly.entity_id
_entity_poly.type
_entity_poly.pdbx_seq_one_letter_code
_entity_poly.pdbx_strand_id
1 'polypeptide(L)'
;MRMKRIRLTIALSLALAALGSISAQGTDYAELLRRVDATVTFEGADLSAEYTIVKRDPGGATSTTVATMFRRDATGQFLILILEPVIDKGKGYLKEGDNLWLYDPVDRVFTFTSAKERFQNSSFRNSDFNRSNFSKDYTPVSGTRERLGKFDCTVLELRATNDSVSFPRMRIWVTDDYLVRKMEDYSLSGQLMRTSAIPSYQKVGNKWVAAGMVILDHLKTKNVGGKVEYERTTVTIARPSLAALPDSVYTKEYLEKVAR
;
A
#
# COMPACT_ATOMS: atom_id res chain seq x y z
N MET A 1 66.66 -57.05 -45.10
CA MET A 1 65.62 -57.13 -44.11
C MET A 1 65.23 -55.68 -43.72
N ARG A 2 64.14 -55.18 -44.24
CA ARG A 2 63.69 -53.79 -44.06
C ARG A 2 62.57 -53.72 -43.01
N MET A 3 62.88 -53.11 -41.89
CA MET A 3 61.87 -52.83 -40.84
C MET A 3 61.08 -51.58 -41.22
N LYS A 4 59.76 -51.73 -41.41
CA LYS A 4 58.82 -50.63 -41.57
C LYS A 4 58.44 -50.04 -40.19
N ARG A 5 58.75 -48.72 -39.98
CA ARG A 5 58.31 -47.99 -38.82
C ARG A 5 56.88 -47.52 -39.03
N ILE A 6 55.94 -47.97 -38.22
CA ILE A 6 54.55 -47.46 -38.17
C ILE A 6 54.57 -46.23 -37.31
N ARG A 7 54.18 -45.09 -37.87
CA ARG A 7 53.92 -43.86 -37.11
C ARG A 7 52.48 -43.84 -36.69
N LEU A 8 52.23 -43.89 -35.38
CA LEU A 8 50.93 -43.77 -34.76
C LEU A 8 50.68 -42.27 -34.52
N THR A 9 49.75 -41.70 -35.27
CA THR A 9 49.30 -40.30 -35.10
C THR A 9 48.13 -40.31 -34.12
N ILE A 10 48.34 -39.80 -32.89
CA ILE A 10 47.28 -39.60 -31.90
C ILE A 10 46.66 -38.24 -32.20
N ALA A 11 45.41 -38.26 -32.67
CA ALA A 11 44.59 -37.08 -32.82
C ALA A 11 43.96 -36.75 -31.47
N LEU A 12 44.42 -35.65 -30.82
CA LEU A 12 43.88 -35.14 -29.58
C LEU A 12 42.66 -34.23 -29.90
N SER A 13 41.46 -34.76 -29.76
CA SER A 13 40.21 -34.01 -29.93
C SER A 13 39.97 -33.12 -28.70
N LEU A 14 40.20 -31.82 -28.82
CA LEU A 14 39.87 -30.80 -27.80
C LEU A 14 38.37 -30.57 -27.83
N ALA A 15 37.60 -31.19 -26.93
CA ALA A 15 36.19 -30.85 -26.69
C ALA A 15 36.12 -29.54 -25.89
N LEU A 16 35.82 -28.44 -26.57
CA LEU A 16 35.56 -27.13 -25.95
C LEU A 16 34.18 -27.20 -25.29
N ALA A 17 34.13 -27.48 -23.99
CA ALA A 17 32.89 -27.35 -23.20
C ALA A 17 32.56 -25.88 -23.07
N ALA A 18 31.57 -25.41 -23.84
CA ALA A 18 30.95 -24.11 -23.65
C ALA A 18 30.19 -24.12 -22.32
N LEU A 19 30.83 -23.63 -21.26
CA LEU A 19 30.16 -23.27 -20.01
C LEU A 19 29.26 -22.07 -20.31
N GLY A 20 28.00 -22.33 -20.66
CA GLY A 20 26.95 -21.31 -20.71
C GLY A 20 26.82 -20.73 -19.31
N SER A 21 27.28 -19.51 -19.13
CA SER A 21 27.01 -18.70 -17.95
C SER A 21 25.49 -18.54 -17.84
N ILE A 22 24.84 -19.32 -17.01
CA ILE A 22 23.48 -19.06 -16.57
C ILE A 22 23.59 -17.79 -15.73
N SER A 23 23.37 -16.64 -16.36
CA SER A 23 23.13 -15.39 -15.64
C SER A 23 21.88 -15.62 -14.80
N ALA A 24 22.02 -15.83 -13.51
CA ALA A 24 20.93 -15.71 -12.58
C ALA A 24 20.40 -14.26 -12.74
N GLN A 25 19.30 -14.09 -13.47
CA GLN A 25 18.61 -12.80 -13.56
C GLN A 25 18.19 -12.47 -12.13
N GLY A 26 18.95 -11.58 -11.48
CA GLY A 26 18.58 -11.02 -10.20
C GLY A 26 17.15 -10.44 -10.33
N THR A 27 16.30 -10.75 -9.39
CA THR A 27 14.92 -10.25 -9.39
C THR A 27 14.96 -8.73 -9.49
N ASP A 28 14.36 -8.17 -10.55
CA ASP A 28 14.20 -6.71 -10.69
C ASP A 28 13.12 -6.23 -9.71
N TYR A 29 13.56 -5.79 -8.55
CA TYR A 29 12.66 -5.31 -7.50
C TYR A 29 11.93 -4.01 -7.88
N ALA A 30 12.49 -3.20 -8.77
CA ALA A 30 11.81 -2.02 -9.28
C ALA A 30 10.64 -2.43 -10.20
N GLU A 31 10.82 -3.45 -11.04
CA GLU A 31 9.73 -4.02 -11.83
C GLU A 31 8.68 -4.66 -10.92
N LEU A 32 9.09 -5.35 -9.86
CA LEU A 32 8.14 -5.92 -8.88
C LEU A 32 7.25 -4.82 -8.28
N LEU A 33 7.81 -3.67 -7.89
CA LEU A 33 7.02 -2.53 -7.37
C LEU A 33 6.04 -1.98 -8.42
N ARG A 34 6.45 -1.86 -9.68
CA ARG A 34 5.56 -1.44 -10.78
C ARG A 34 4.37 -2.40 -10.94
N ARG A 35 4.59 -3.70 -10.85
CA ARG A 35 3.52 -4.71 -10.91
C ARG A 35 2.59 -4.67 -9.70
N VAL A 36 3.14 -4.44 -8.50
CA VAL A 36 2.34 -4.21 -7.29
C VAL A 36 1.39 -3.04 -7.51
N ASP A 37 1.91 -1.88 -7.94
CA ASP A 37 1.09 -0.71 -8.20
C ASP A 37 0.02 -0.99 -9.27
N ALA A 38 0.39 -1.59 -10.40
CA ALA A 38 -0.52 -1.90 -11.50
C ALA A 38 -1.66 -2.86 -11.12
N THR A 39 -1.41 -3.73 -10.13
CA THR A 39 -2.39 -4.73 -9.67
C THR A 39 -3.56 -4.09 -8.92
N VAL A 40 -3.31 -2.97 -8.20
CA VAL A 40 -4.28 -2.29 -7.32
C VAL A 40 -4.58 -0.85 -7.73
N THR A 41 -4.11 -0.42 -8.90
CA THR A 41 -4.40 0.90 -9.49
C THR A 41 -5.44 0.76 -10.61
N PHE A 42 -6.35 1.73 -10.69
CA PHE A 42 -7.55 1.68 -11.55
C PHE A 42 -7.49 2.77 -12.64
N GLU A 43 -6.44 2.79 -13.46
CA GLU A 43 -6.36 3.69 -14.59
C GLU A 43 -7.51 3.43 -15.57
N GLY A 44 -8.28 4.47 -15.89
CA GLY A 44 -9.46 4.39 -16.78
C GLY A 44 -10.79 4.04 -16.07
N ALA A 45 -10.80 3.95 -14.74
CA ALA A 45 -12.00 3.77 -13.93
C ALA A 45 -11.87 4.54 -12.60
N ASP A 46 -13.00 4.80 -11.95
CA ASP A 46 -13.04 5.41 -10.63
C ASP A 46 -13.40 4.34 -9.58
N LEU A 47 -12.69 4.32 -8.47
CA LEU A 47 -13.04 3.47 -7.33
C LEU A 47 -14.04 4.21 -6.43
N SER A 48 -15.18 3.61 -6.15
CA SER A 48 -16.02 3.97 -5.02
C SER A 48 -16.15 2.81 -4.06
N ALA A 49 -16.13 3.07 -2.75
CA ALA A 49 -16.29 2.04 -1.72
C ALA A 49 -16.73 2.66 -0.39
N GLU A 50 -17.32 1.83 0.47
CA GLU A 50 -17.60 2.18 1.86
C GLU A 50 -16.47 1.67 2.75
N TYR A 51 -16.00 2.53 3.65
CA TYR A 51 -14.97 2.24 4.62
C TYR A 51 -15.58 2.26 6.02
N THR A 52 -15.42 1.14 6.75
CA THR A 52 -15.66 1.08 8.19
C THR A 52 -14.32 1.01 8.90
N ILE A 53 -14.00 2.02 9.68
CA ILE A 53 -12.72 2.17 10.38
C ILE A 53 -12.99 2.09 11.88
N VAL A 54 -12.55 1.00 12.50
CA VAL A 54 -12.70 0.75 13.93
C VAL A 54 -11.36 0.91 14.62
N LYS A 55 -11.22 1.96 15.41
CA LYS A 55 -10.05 2.18 16.27
C LYS A 55 -10.33 1.61 17.65
N ARG A 56 -9.36 0.87 18.19
CA ARG A 56 -9.32 0.43 19.58
C ARG A 56 -8.07 0.98 20.25
N ASP A 57 -8.26 1.81 21.26
CA ASP A 57 -7.16 2.33 22.07
C ASP A 57 -6.57 1.25 22.98
N PRO A 58 -5.30 1.36 23.38
CA PRO A 58 -4.73 0.53 24.44
C PRO A 58 -5.53 0.74 25.74
N GLY A 59 -6.04 -0.35 26.32
CA GLY A 59 -6.95 -0.31 27.47
C GLY A 59 -8.43 -0.40 27.11
N GLY A 60 -8.77 -0.48 25.80
CA GLY A 60 -10.03 -1.02 25.32
C GLY A 60 -11.09 -0.04 24.81
N ALA A 61 -10.91 1.29 24.93
CA ALA A 61 -11.85 2.25 24.34
C ALA A 61 -11.89 2.08 22.81
N THR A 62 -13.10 2.10 22.24
CA THR A 62 -13.32 1.87 20.81
C THR A 62 -14.09 3.02 20.20
N SER A 63 -13.70 3.43 18.99
CA SER A 63 -14.47 4.38 18.15
C SER A 63 -14.61 3.82 16.74
N THR A 64 -15.72 4.14 16.09
CA THR A 64 -16.01 3.71 14.73
C THR A 64 -16.30 4.91 13.85
N THR A 65 -15.69 4.92 12.67
CA THR A 65 -15.98 5.88 11.59
C THR A 65 -16.47 5.09 10.38
N VAL A 66 -17.59 5.49 9.80
CA VAL A 66 -18.06 5.01 8.50
C VAL A 66 -17.94 6.15 7.50
N ALA A 67 -17.35 5.87 6.35
CA ALA A 67 -17.15 6.87 5.30
C ALA A 67 -17.35 6.26 3.91
N THR A 68 -17.84 7.05 2.98
CA THR A 68 -17.80 6.72 1.54
C THR A 68 -16.58 7.39 0.93
N MET A 69 -15.86 6.66 0.09
CA MET A 69 -14.73 7.17 -0.68
C MET A 69 -15.00 7.07 -2.17
N PHE A 70 -14.60 8.11 -2.90
CA PHE A 70 -14.50 8.17 -4.34
C PHE A 70 -13.06 8.49 -4.71
N ARG A 71 -12.42 7.71 -5.59
CA ARG A 71 -11.01 7.88 -5.96
C ARG A 71 -10.83 7.71 -7.46
N ARG A 72 -10.13 8.67 -8.07
CA ARG A 72 -9.71 8.64 -9.48
C ARG A 72 -8.20 8.51 -9.56
N ASP A 73 -7.72 7.33 -9.90
CA ASP A 73 -6.28 7.05 -9.91
C ASP A 73 -5.53 7.77 -11.03
N ALA A 74 -6.19 8.03 -12.16
CA ALA A 74 -5.60 8.74 -13.30
C ALA A 74 -5.11 10.15 -12.96
N THR A 75 -5.84 10.87 -12.08
CA THR A 75 -5.50 12.24 -11.63
C THR A 75 -4.99 12.29 -10.19
N GLY A 76 -5.06 11.17 -9.45
CA GLY A 76 -4.71 11.11 -8.03
C GLY A 76 -5.68 11.84 -7.11
N GLN A 77 -6.88 12.15 -7.58
CA GLN A 77 -7.93 12.79 -6.81
C GLN A 77 -8.69 11.79 -5.95
N PHE A 78 -9.15 12.23 -4.81
CA PHE A 78 -10.18 11.50 -4.04
C PHE A 78 -11.09 12.47 -3.27
N LEU A 79 -12.30 11.98 -2.99
CA LEU A 79 -13.24 12.60 -2.07
C LEU A 79 -13.69 11.55 -1.06
N ILE A 80 -13.71 11.92 0.23
CA ILE A 80 -14.20 11.10 1.32
C ILE A 80 -15.30 11.90 2.02
N LEU A 81 -16.44 11.23 2.29
CA LEU A 81 -17.55 11.77 3.06
C LEU A 81 -17.78 10.90 4.29
N ILE A 82 -17.74 11.49 5.47
CA ILE A 82 -18.01 10.80 6.73
C ILE A 82 -19.53 10.66 6.91
N LEU A 83 -19.96 9.42 7.16
CA LEU A 83 -21.37 9.07 7.38
C LEU A 83 -21.66 8.84 8.87
N GLU A 84 -20.67 8.33 9.61
CA GLU A 84 -20.73 8.06 11.05
C GLU A 84 -19.38 8.36 11.72
N PRO A 85 -19.36 8.77 12.99
CA PRO A 85 -20.49 8.99 13.90
C PRO A 85 -21.27 10.28 13.56
N VAL A 86 -22.45 10.44 14.14
CA VAL A 86 -23.35 11.61 13.89
C VAL A 86 -22.66 12.94 14.13
N ILE A 87 -21.76 13.03 15.14
CA ILE A 87 -21.01 14.26 15.45
C ILE A 87 -20.04 14.70 14.34
N ASP A 88 -19.58 13.74 13.51
CA ASP A 88 -18.65 13.99 12.40
C ASP A 88 -19.33 13.85 11.03
N LYS A 89 -20.62 13.50 11.02
CA LYS A 89 -21.37 13.30 9.79
C LYS A 89 -21.35 14.56 8.91
N GLY A 90 -21.06 14.34 7.62
CA GLY A 90 -20.94 15.42 6.65
C GLY A 90 -19.54 16.04 6.57
N LYS A 91 -18.66 15.84 7.55
CA LYS A 91 -17.25 16.17 7.35
C LYS A 91 -16.69 15.41 6.17
N GLY A 92 -15.83 16.04 5.39
CA GLY A 92 -15.28 15.39 4.21
C GLY A 92 -13.86 15.82 3.90
N TYR A 93 -13.19 15.01 3.10
CA TYR A 93 -11.83 15.26 2.64
C TYR A 93 -11.84 15.29 1.12
N LEU A 94 -11.23 16.30 0.53
CA LEU A 94 -11.08 16.44 -0.91
C LEU A 94 -9.61 16.63 -1.26
N LYS A 95 -9.08 15.74 -2.10
CA LYS A 95 -7.74 15.87 -2.66
C LYS A 95 -7.84 16.36 -4.10
N GLU A 96 -7.20 17.51 -4.35
CA GLU A 96 -7.04 18.14 -5.66
C GLU A 96 -5.54 18.45 -5.88
N GLY A 97 -4.90 17.76 -6.82
CA GLY A 97 -3.45 17.87 -7.01
C GLY A 97 -2.71 17.49 -5.72
N ASP A 98 -1.85 18.37 -5.23
CA ASP A 98 -1.10 18.18 -3.99
C ASP A 98 -1.85 18.67 -2.74
N ASN A 99 -2.99 19.32 -2.92
CA ASN A 99 -3.76 19.89 -1.84
C ASN A 99 -4.76 18.87 -1.28
N LEU A 100 -4.80 18.79 0.05
CA LEU A 100 -5.82 18.04 0.76
C LEU A 100 -6.63 19.00 1.65
N TRP A 101 -7.92 19.06 1.39
CA TRP A 101 -8.87 19.89 2.09
C TRP A 101 -9.72 19.06 3.04
N LEU A 102 -9.91 19.55 4.26
CA LEU A 102 -10.91 19.07 5.20
C LEU A 102 -12.08 20.07 5.17
N TYR A 103 -13.28 19.58 4.92
CA TYR A 103 -14.53 20.34 4.99
C TYR A 103 -15.25 20.07 6.30
N ASP A 104 -15.64 21.13 7.00
CA ASP A 104 -16.55 21.07 8.14
C ASP A 104 -17.93 21.62 7.73
N PRO A 105 -19.02 20.80 7.77
CA PRO A 105 -20.34 21.22 7.36
C PRO A 105 -21.02 22.19 8.34
N VAL A 106 -20.57 22.25 9.60
CA VAL A 106 -21.11 23.15 10.62
C VAL A 106 -20.73 24.59 10.30
N ASP A 107 -19.42 24.79 10.09
CA ASP A 107 -18.88 26.13 9.79
C ASP A 107 -18.89 26.44 8.30
N ARG A 108 -19.10 25.39 7.44
CA ARG A 108 -19.04 25.50 5.97
C ARG A 108 -17.69 25.99 5.47
N VAL A 109 -16.63 25.54 6.11
CA VAL A 109 -15.26 25.99 5.83
C VAL A 109 -14.40 24.81 5.34
N PHE A 110 -13.57 25.09 4.33
CA PHE A 110 -12.47 24.22 3.92
C PHE A 110 -11.20 24.66 4.61
N THR A 111 -10.56 23.76 5.33
CA THR A 111 -9.25 23.95 5.94
C THR A 111 -8.23 23.04 5.28
N PHE A 112 -7.00 23.52 5.16
CA PHE A 112 -5.91 22.70 4.64
C PHE A 112 -5.50 21.65 5.68
N THR A 113 -5.28 20.40 5.23
CA THR A 113 -4.77 19.32 6.07
C THR A 113 -3.65 18.55 5.35
N SER A 114 -2.90 17.75 6.08
CA SER A 114 -1.79 16.99 5.53
C SER A 114 -2.18 15.54 5.23
N ALA A 115 -1.62 15.00 4.13
CA ALA A 115 -1.69 13.56 3.84
C ALA A 115 -1.06 12.70 4.96
N LYS A 116 -0.09 13.24 5.70
CA LYS A 116 0.59 12.57 6.82
C LYS A 116 -0.22 12.51 8.11
N GLU A 117 -1.30 13.32 8.21
CA GLU A 117 -2.15 13.34 9.40
C GLU A 117 -2.96 12.04 9.53
N ARG A 118 -3.35 11.77 10.77
CA ARG A 118 -4.19 10.62 11.14
C ARG A 118 -5.64 10.90 10.72
N PHE A 119 -6.21 9.97 9.97
CA PHE A 119 -7.62 10.06 9.60
C PHE A 119 -8.49 9.76 10.83
N GLN A 120 -9.34 10.72 11.22
CA GLN A 120 -10.25 10.59 12.35
C GLN A 120 -9.56 10.06 13.62
N ASN A 121 -8.36 10.57 13.89
CA ASN A 121 -7.54 10.20 15.06
C ASN A 121 -7.21 8.69 15.17
N SER A 122 -7.35 7.94 14.09
CA SER A 122 -6.99 6.51 14.01
C SER A 122 -5.54 6.31 13.52
N SER A 123 -5.03 5.09 13.53
CA SER A 123 -3.72 4.78 12.90
C SER A 123 -3.77 4.73 11.38
N PHE A 124 -4.95 4.82 10.79
CA PHE A 124 -5.14 5.04 9.37
C PHE A 124 -4.86 6.51 9.03
N ARG A 125 -4.06 6.77 8.01
CA ARG A 125 -3.65 8.14 7.63
C ARG A 125 -4.43 8.61 6.41
N ASN A 126 -4.47 9.92 6.22
CA ASN A 126 -5.06 10.49 5.01
C ASN A 126 -4.35 9.98 3.74
N SER A 127 -3.04 9.72 3.79
CA SER A 127 -2.28 9.13 2.68
C SER A 127 -2.66 7.69 2.34
N ASP A 128 -3.26 6.94 3.26
CA ASP A 128 -3.66 5.55 3.01
C ASP A 128 -4.85 5.45 2.04
N PHE A 129 -5.53 6.57 1.76
CA PHE A 129 -6.56 6.65 0.70
C PHE A 129 -5.99 6.89 -0.70
N ASN A 130 -4.72 7.25 -0.82
CA ASN A 130 -4.10 7.43 -2.14
C ASN A 130 -4.06 6.11 -2.92
N ARG A 131 -3.92 6.22 -4.24
CA ARG A 131 -3.54 5.06 -5.05
C ARG A 131 -2.18 4.50 -4.62
N SER A 132 -1.94 3.23 -4.91
CA SER A 132 -0.60 2.65 -4.75
C SER A 132 0.40 3.36 -5.66
N ASN A 133 1.57 3.68 -5.12
CA ASN A 133 2.59 4.47 -5.81
C ASN A 133 4.01 4.06 -5.35
N PHE A 134 4.17 2.79 -4.94
CA PHE A 134 5.44 2.30 -4.40
C PHE A 134 6.60 2.49 -5.37
N SER A 135 6.37 2.22 -6.66
CA SER A 135 7.41 2.31 -7.69
C SER A 135 7.93 3.73 -7.92
N LYS A 136 7.12 4.75 -7.62
CA LYS A 136 7.48 6.16 -7.76
C LYS A 136 8.04 6.74 -6.46
N ASP A 137 7.41 6.37 -5.34
CA ASP A 137 7.69 6.97 -4.03
C ASP A 137 8.86 6.31 -3.30
N TYR A 138 9.26 5.09 -3.73
CA TYR A 138 10.29 4.32 -3.04
C TYR A 138 11.28 3.66 -4.00
N THR A 139 12.53 3.55 -3.52
CA THR A 139 13.57 2.73 -4.14
C THR A 139 13.75 1.45 -3.31
N PRO A 140 13.73 0.25 -3.93
CA PRO A 140 14.06 -0.98 -3.23
C PRO A 140 15.56 -1.03 -2.91
N VAL A 141 15.90 -1.32 -1.65
CA VAL A 141 17.28 -1.42 -1.16
C VAL A 141 17.77 -2.86 -1.18
N SER A 142 16.91 -3.77 -0.79
CA SER A 142 17.18 -5.22 -0.76
C SER A 142 15.89 -6.00 -0.85
N GLY A 143 16.01 -7.30 -1.14
CA GLY A 143 14.89 -8.22 -1.17
C GLY A 143 15.30 -9.62 -0.75
N THR A 144 14.40 -10.32 -0.06
CA THR A 144 14.56 -11.71 0.38
C THR A 144 13.27 -12.48 0.19
N ARG A 145 13.35 -13.83 0.21
CA ARG A 145 12.14 -14.68 0.26
C ARG A 145 11.85 -15.04 1.70
N GLU A 146 10.58 -14.89 2.09
CA GLU A 146 10.11 -15.18 3.46
C GLU A 146 8.68 -15.72 3.42
N ARG A 147 8.37 -16.65 4.34
CA ARG A 147 7.01 -17.16 4.49
C ARG A 147 6.24 -16.37 5.54
N LEU A 148 5.11 -15.78 5.13
CA LEU A 148 4.19 -15.06 6.01
C LEU A 148 2.90 -15.89 6.19
N GLY A 149 2.83 -16.68 7.25
CA GLY A 149 1.73 -17.63 7.46
C GLY A 149 1.63 -18.63 6.31
N LYS A 150 0.54 -18.58 5.54
CA LYS A 150 0.33 -19.44 4.36
C LYS A 150 0.89 -18.86 3.05
N PHE A 151 1.42 -17.65 3.07
CA PHE A 151 1.88 -16.94 1.87
C PHE A 151 3.40 -17.01 1.74
N ASP A 152 3.89 -17.40 0.57
CA ASP A 152 5.28 -17.22 0.18
C ASP A 152 5.43 -15.81 -0.40
N CYS A 153 6.33 -15.01 0.16
CA CYS A 153 6.46 -13.60 -0.16
C CYS A 153 7.90 -13.25 -0.59
N THR A 154 8.00 -12.31 -1.49
CA THR A 154 9.20 -11.48 -1.63
C THR A 154 9.07 -10.32 -0.63
N VAL A 155 10.05 -10.20 0.25
CA VAL A 155 10.12 -9.12 1.24
C VAL A 155 11.10 -8.08 0.73
N LEU A 156 10.63 -6.83 0.60
CA LEU A 156 11.43 -5.71 0.12
C LEU A 156 11.66 -4.70 1.23
N GLU A 157 12.91 -4.29 1.40
CA GLU A 157 13.28 -3.09 2.14
C GLU A 157 13.24 -1.89 1.20
N LEU A 158 12.50 -0.86 1.58
CA LEU A 158 12.23 0.30 0.74
C LEU A 158 12.72 1.58 1.44
N ARG A 159 13.28 2.49 0.64
CA ARG A 159 13.64 3.85 1.07
C ARG A 159 12.87 4.85 0.23
N ALA A 160 12.27 5.86 0.88
CA ALA A 160 11.58 6.94 0.20
C ALA A 160 12.49 7.73 -0.75
N THR A 161 11.96 8.12 -1.89
CA THR A 161 12.64 8.94 -2.90
C THR A 161 12.48 10.44 -2.65
N ASN A 162 11.51 10.81 -1.79
CA ASN A 162 11.17 12.21 -1.46
C ASN A 162 10.54 12.31 -0.08
N ASP A 163 10.39 13.53 0.42
CA ASP A 163 9.86 13.81 1.76
C ASP A 163 8.33 13.95 1.81
N SER A 164 7.62 13.82 0.68
CA SER A 164 6.16 13.94 0.65
C SER A 164 5.47 12.70 1.24
N VAL A 165 6.13 11.54 1.25
CA VAL A 165 5.60 10.30 1.81
C VAL A 165 5.49 10.33 3.34
N SER A 166 4.59 9.52 3.88
CA SER A 166 4.36 9.47 5.33
C SER A 166 5.47 8.74 6.08
N PHE A 167 6.16 7.81 5.43
CA PHE A 167 7.19 6.98 6.07
C PHE A 167 8.45 6.92 5.22
N PRO A 168 9.60 7.32 5.75
CA PRO A 168 10.85 7.39 4.98
C PRO A 168 11.46 6.02 4.68
N ARG A 169 11.09 4.98 5.43
CA ARG A 169 11.55 3.60 5.25
C ARG A 169 10.37 2.65 5.46
N MET A 170 10.30 1.62 4.63
CA MET A 170 9.28 0.58 4.72
C MET A 170 9.88 -0.79 4.49
N ARG A 171 9.21 -1.80 5.02
CA ARG A 171 9.40 -3.21 4.66
C ARG A 171 8.05 -3.77 4.23
N ILE A 172 8.00 -4.37 3.04
CA ILE A 172 6.74 -4.89 2.49
C ILE A 172 6.87 -6.37 2.12
N TRP A 173 5.82 -7.14 2.34
CA TRP A 173 5.70 -8.56 1.97
C TRP A 173 4.77 -8.67 0.78
N VAL A 174 5.31 -9.08 -0.35
CA VAL A 174 4.60 -9.16 -1.64
C VAL A 174 4.50 -10.62 -2.07
N THR A 175 3.30 -11.10 -2.32
CA THR A 175 3.03 -12.43 -2.87
C THR A 175 3.29 -12.49 -4.38
N ASP A 176 3.40 -13.70 -4.96
CA ASP A 176 3.70 -13.88 -6.39
C ASP A 176 2.59 -13.36 -7.31
N ASP A 177 1.38 -13.12 -6.78
CA ASP A 177 0.26 -12.43 -7.45
C ASP A 177 0.32 -10.89 -7.30
N TYR A 178 1.47 -10.35 -6.89
CA TYR A 178 1.76 -8.91 -6.73
C TYR A 178 0.88 -8.18 -5.69
N LEU A 179 0.37 -8.91 -4.69
CA LEU A 179 -0.42 -8.32 -3.61
C LEU A 179 0.42 -8.14 -2.35
N VAL A 180 0.36 -6.96 -1.75
CA VAL A 180 1.02 -6.66 -0.48
C VAL A 180 0.21 -7.26 0.66
N ARG A 181 0.81 -8.14 1.45
CA ARG A 181 0.14 -8.80 2.58
C ARG A 181 0.44 -8.16 3.92
N LYS A 182 1.64 -7.56 4.04
CA LYS A 182 2.09 -6.89 5.26
C LYS A 182 2.99 -5.72 4.89
N MET A 183 2.94 -4.67 5.69
CA MET A 183 3.86 -3.54 5.65
C MET A 183 4.33 -3.22 7.06
N GLU A 184 5.58 -2.82 7.19
CA GLU A 184 6.15 -2.23 8.38
C GLU A 184 6.72 -0.87 8.00
N ASP A 185 6.30 0.15 8.72
CA ASP A 185 6.64 1.55 8.46
C ASP A 185 7.62 2.02 9.54
N TYR A 186 8.74 2.60 9.13
CA TYR A 186 9.83 2.98 10.01
C TYR A 186 10.15 4.47 9.92
N SER A 187 10.64 5.03 11.01
CA SER A 187 11.25 6.36 11.04
C SER A 187 12.61 6.37 10.33
N LEU A 188 13.20 7.55 10.13
CA LEU A 188 14.57 7.70 9.61
C LEU A 188 15.60 6.98 10.49
N SER A 189 15.42 7.03 11.82
CA SER A 189 16.29 6.34 12.78
C SER A 189 16.12 4.82 12.83
N GLY A 190 15.12 4.28 12.08
CA GLY A 190 14.83 2.83 12.03
C GLY A 190 13.89 2.34 13.13
N GLN A 191 13.22 3.25 13.87
CA GLN A 191 12.19 2.86 14.82
C GLN A 191 10.95 2.38 14.08
N LEU A 192 10.45 1.19 14.41
CA LEU A 192 9.16 0.69 13.91
C LEU A 192 8.03 1.57 14.46
N MET A 193 7.29 2.19 13.56
CA MET A 193 6.19 3.10 13.89
C MET A 193 4.83 2.44 13.75
N ARG A 194 4.65 1.66 12.67
CA ARG A 194 3.36 1.05 12.33
C ARG A 194 3.57 -0.29 11.65
N THR A 195 2.70 -1.26 11.94
CA THR A 195 2.58 -2.51 11.16
C THR A 195 1.18 -2.59 10.59
N SER A 196 1.06 -2.84 9.29
CA SER A 196 -0.21 -3.00 8.59
C SER A 196 -0.27 -4.39 7.96
N ALA A 197 -1.37 -5.11 8.14
CA ALA A 197 -1.65 -6.39 7.50
C ALA A 197 -2.88 -6.27 6.61
N ILE A 198 -2.81 -6.85 5.39
CA ILE A 198 -3.93 -6.91 4.46
C ILE A 198 -4.29 -8.40 4.29
N PRO A 199 -5.19 -8.93 5.12
CA PRO A 199 -5.48 -10.36 5.18
C PRO A 199 -6.20 -10.87 3.93
N SER A 200 -6.99 -10.02 3.28
CA SER A 200 -7.81 -10.38 2.14
C SER A 200 -7.97 -9.25 1.13
N TYR A 201 -8.12 -9.67 -0.10
CA TYR A 201 -8.48 -8.83 -1.25
C TYR A 201 -9.75 -9.37 -1.89
N GLN A 202 -10.51 -8.49 -2.53
CA GLN A 202 -11.68 -8.80 -3.33
C GLN A 202 -11.44 -8.39 -4.77
N LYS A 203 -11.95 -9.18 -5.70
CA LYS A 203 -11.79 -8.92 -7.13
C LYS A 203 -12.97 -8.11 -7.64
N VAL A 204 -12.68 -7.02 -8.36
CA VAL A 204 -13.68 -6.18 -9.02
C VAL A 204 -13.25 -6.06 -10.49
N GLY A 205 -13.99 -6.71 -11.37
CA GLY A 205 -13.55 -6.90 -12.74
C GLY A 205 -12.24 -7.69 -12.81
N ASN A 206 -11.22 -7.11 -13.42
CA ASN A 206 -9.87 -7.68 -13.52
C ASN A 206 -8.87 -7.12 -12.49
N LYS A 207 -9.32 -6.31 -11.55
CA LYS A 207 -8.49 -5.62 -10.56
C LYS A 207 -8.75 -6.13 -9.14
N TRP A 208 -7.79 -5.88 -8.26
CA TRP A 208 -7.87 -6.24 -6.85
C TRP A 208 -8.07 -5.00 -5.98
N VAL A 209 -9.01 -5.08 -5.06
CA VAL A 209 -9.27 -4.09 -4.01
C VAL A 209 -9.07 -4.77 -2.66
N ALA A 210 -8.34 -4.14 -1.73
CA ALA A 210 -8.26 -4.67 -0.37
C ALA A 210 -9.68 -4.81 0.22
N ALA A 211 -9.98 -5.96 0.83
CA ALA A 211 -11.25 -6.15 1.53
C ALA A 211 -11.17 -5.65 2.98
N GLY A 212 -9.96 -5.54 3.51
CA GLY A 212 -9.72 -4.99 4.83
C GLY A 212 -8.24 -4.90 5.16
N MET A 213 -7.96 -4.14 6.23
CA MET A 213 -6.63 -3.90 6.76
C MET A 213 -6.67 -3.89 8.28
N VAL A 214 -5.61 -4.38 8.91
CA VAL A 214 -5.40 -4.27 10.36
C VAL A 214 -4.09 -3.55 10.59
N ILE A 215 -4.13 -2.47 11.37
CA ILE A 215 -2.99 -1.60 11.64
C ILE A 215 -2.71 -1.62 13.14
N LEU A 216 -1.44 -1.79 13.51
CA LEU A 216 -0.94 -1.62 14.88
C LEU A 216 -0.01 -0.41 14.91
N ASP A 217 -0.31 0.55 15.78
CA ASP A 217 0.55 1.71 16.04
C ASP A 217 1.51 1.39 17.19
N HIS A 218 2.79 1.28 16.88
CA HIS A 218 3.83 0.95 17.85
C HIS A 218 4.24 2.14 18.74
N LEU A 219 3.78 3.34 18.41
CA LEU A 219 4.03 4.56 19.20
C LEU A 219 2.93 4.83 20.23
N LYS A 220 1.75 4.24 20.05
CA LYS A 220 0.62 4.34 20.96
C LYS A 220 0.42 3.04 21.71
N THR A 221 1.04 2.95 22.87
CA THR A 221 1.03 1.74 23.71
C THR A 221 0.64 2.07 25.16
N LYS A 222 0.12 1.07 25.86
CA LYS A 222 -0.16 1.12 27.30
C LYS A 222 0.14 -0.24 27.91
N ASN A 223 0.72 -0.28 29.10
CA ASN A 223 0.83 -1.51 29.87
C ASN A 223 -0.51 -1.77 30.58
N VAL A 224 -1.15 -2.89 30.26
CA VAL A 224 -2.42 -3.33 30.83
C VAL A 224 -2.20 -4.72 31.41
N GLY A 225 -2.25 -4.85 32.75
CA GLY A 225 -2.07 -6.14 33.40
C GLY A 225 -0.73 -6.83 33.11
N GLY A 226 0.36 -6.08 32.96
CA GLY A 226 1.70 -6.60 32.64
C GLY A 226 1.94 -6.90 31.14
N LYS A 227 0.97 -6.63 30.28
CA LYS A 227 1.10 -6.79 28.83
C LYS A 227 1.07 -5.44 28.13
N VAL A 228 1.94 -5.25 27.14
CA VAL A 228 1.91 -4.06 26.26
C VAL A 228 0.78 -4.22 25.26
N GLU A 229 -0.22 -3.35 25.34
CA GLU A 229 -1.28 -3.20 24.34
C GLU A 229 -0.94 -2.05 23.40
N TYR A 230 -1.32 -2.21 22.13
CA TYR A 230 -1.10 -1.23 21.05
C TYR A 230 -2.46 -0.64 20.62
N GLU A 231 -2.46 0.62 20.15
CA GLU A 231 -3.59 1.10 19.38
C GLU A 231 -3.73 0.21 18.13
N ARG A 232 -4.93 -0.29 17.92
CA ARG A 232 -5.29 -1.12 16.77
C ARG A 232 -6.39 -0.44 15.96
N THR A 233 -6.15 -0.27 14.68
CA THR A 233 -7.16 0.17 13.73
C THR A 233 -7.49 -0.98 12.77
N THR A 234 -8.77 -1.31 12.66
CA THR A 234 -9.28 -2.29 11.69
C THR A 234 -10.09 -1.53 10.65
N VAL A 235 -9.73 -1.71 9.38
CA VAL A 235 -10.43 -1.11 8.24
C VAL A 235 -11.12 -2.22 7.48
N THR A 236 -12.41 -2.06 7.21
CA THR A 236 -13.18 -2.93 6.30
C THR A 236 -13.58 -2.09 5.09
N ILE A 237 -13.39 -2.63 3.88
CA ILE A 237 -13.72 -1.99 2.62
C ILE A 237 -14.81 -2.83 1.95
N ALA A 238 -16.00 -2.25 1.87
CA ALA A 238 -17.20 -2.91 1.39
C ALA A 238 -17.74 -2.25 0.11
N ARG A 239 -18.49 -3.00 -0.66
CA ARG A 239 -19.20 -2.54 -1.86
C ARG A 239 -18.32 -1.79 -2.87
N PRO A 240 -17.09 -2.26 -3.18
CA PRO A 240 -16.26 -1.59 -4.16
C PRO A 240 -16.89 -1.63 -5.54
N SER A 241 -16.84 -0.51 -6.24
CA SER A 241 -17.26 -0.36 -7.63
C SER A 241 -16.18 0.34 -8.43
N LEU A 242 -15.99 -0.05 -9.69
CA LEU A 242 -15.06 0.58 -10.64
C LEU A 242 -15.84 1.26 -11.78
N ALA A 243 -16.98 1.88 -11.47
CA ALA A 243 -17.75 2.65 -12.42
C ALA A 243 -17.15 4.05 -12.59
N ALA A 244 -17.15 4.56 -13.84
CA ALA A 244 -16.76 5.95 -14.09
C ALA A 244 -17.70 6.92 -13.37
N LEU A 245 -17.13 7.94 -12.74
CA LEU A 245 -17.85 8.99 -12.03
C LEU A 245 -17.71 10.33 -12.78
N PRO A 246 -18.70 11.21 -12.70
CA PRO A 246 -18.58 12.57 -13.25
C PRO A 246 -17.44 13.36 -12.58
N ASP A 247 -16.79 14.25 -13.33
CA ASP A 247 -15.72 15.12 -12.78
C ASP A 247 -16.19 15.97 -11.61
N SER A 248 -17.48 16.36 -11.63
CA SER A 248 -18.11 17.12 -10.55
C SER A 248 -18.03 16.45 -9.17
N VAL A 249 -17.87 15.12 -9.09
CA VAL A 249 -17.72 14.41 -7.81
C VAL A 249 -16.46 14.85 -7.06
N TYR A 250 -15.43 15.28 -7.78
CA TYR A 250 -14.13 15.64 -7.21
C TYR A 250 -13.96 17.14 -7.03
N THR A 251 -15.06 17.85 -6.62
CA THR A 251 -15.09 19.30 -6.43
C THR A 251 -15.55 19.69 -5.03
N LYS A 252 -15.18 20.89 -4.59
CA LYS A 252 -15.66 21.48 -3.33
C LYS A 252 -17.17 21.64 -3.30
N GLU A 253 -17.76 22.07 -4.42
CA GLU A 253 -19.21 22.28 -4.58
C GLU A 253 -19.99 20.96 -4.39
N TYR A 254 -19.45 19.85 -4.91
CA TYR A 254 -20.07 18.55 -4.70
C TYR A 254 -20.00 18.14 -3.23
N LEU A 255 -18.84 18.30 -2.58
CA LEU A 255 -18.69 17.97 -1.17
C LEU A 255 -19.63 18.78 -0.31
N GLU A 256 -19.75 20.10 -0.51
CA GLU A 256 -20.71 20.98 0.19
C GLU A 256 -22.17 20.53 -0.01
N LYS A 257 -22.52 20.05 -1.21
CA LYS A 257 -23.86 19.58 -1.52
C LYS A 257 -24.21 18.29 -0.80
N VAL A 258 -23.29 17.31 -0.75
CA VAL A 258 -23.56 15.98 -0.18
C VAL A 258 -23.32 15.89 1.31
N ALA A 259 -22.63 16.87 1.90
CA ALA A 259 -22.36 17.00 3.32
C ALA A 259 -23.55 17.49 4.18
N ARG A 260 -24.68 17.84 3.56
CA ARG A 260 -25.90 18.36 4.18
C ARG A 260 -26.72 17.30 4.90
#